data_b3848ba6ddd1d580986a108a9ed110e3
#
_entry.id   b3848ba6ddd1d580986a108a9ed110e3
#
_cell.length_a   1.000
_cell.length_b   1.000
_cell.length_c   1.000
_cell.angle_alpha   90.00
_cell.angle_beta   90.00
_cell.angle_gamma   90.00
#
_symmetry.space_group_name_H-M   'P 1'
#
loop_
_entity.id
_entity.type
_entity.pdbx_description
1 polymer ?
#
loop_
_entity_poly.entity_id
_entity_poly.type
_entity_poly.pdbx_seq_one_letter_code
_entity_poly.pdbx_strand_id
1 'polypeptide(L)'
;MSHDVVPTRAARSLRAMTETTRSSADPLDIAVIGGDGIGPEVTDQAAAVLQTALHAEGRPEARLTPYPLGAEHWLETGEALTDEVLQSLRRHDAILFGAVGAAPGDERIPSGLIERGMLLKLRFALDHGVNLRPATLLPGAVSPLAAPGEIDFTVVREGTEGPYVGNGGAIRVDTPHEIATEVSVNTAFGVRRVVEDAFRRADAGERKRLTLVHKHNVLVHAGHLWRRTVESVAADFPAVTWDYMHVDAAMIFLATDPARFDVIVTDNLFGDIITDLAAAVTGGIGLAASGNINVEGTAPSMFEPVHGSAPDIAGRGVADPVAAILSAALLLEHVGEAGAASRVRTAVWAHLKDRVDGARGTTAEVGADVVARV
;
A
#
# COMPACT_ATOMS: atom_id res chain seq x y z
N MET A 1 10.52 12.68 -48.46
CA MET A 1 9.28 12.02 -48.00
C MET A 1 9.34 11.98 -46.49
N SER A 2 8.70 12.95 -45.85
CA SER A 2 8.64 13.07 -44.40
C SER A 2 7.61 12.11 -43.85
N HIS A 3 8.01 11.17 -43.02
CA HIS A 3 7.12 10.32 -42.25
C HIS A 3 6.60 11.11 -41.06
N ASP A 4 5.37 11.59 -41.11
CA ASP A 4 4.65 12.11 -39.97
C ASP A 4 4.48 10.97 -38.94
N VAL A 5 5.20 11.09 -37.82
CA VAL A 5 5.04 10.20 -36.66
C VAL A 5 3.72 10.60 -35.98
N VAL A 6 2.70 9.82 -36.19
CA VAL A 6 1.43 9.95 -35.45
C VAL A 6 1.74 9.64 -33.98
N PRO A 7 1.48 10.57 -33.03
CA PRO A 7 1.70 10.31 -31.62
C PRO A 7 0.82 9.16 -31.15
N THR A 8 1.42 8.18 -30.52
CA THR A 8 0.77 6.99 -30.01
C THR A 8 -0.33 7.37 -29.00
N ARG A 9 -1.39 6.59 -28.98
CA ARG A 9 -2.59 6.77 -28.12
C ARG A 9 -2.24 6.89 -26.63
N ALA A 10 -1.09 6.38 -26.21
CA ALA A 10 -0.53 6.48 -24.85
C ALA A 10 -0.21 7.91 -24.41
N ALA A 11 0.34 8.76 -25.29
CA ALA A 11 0.67 10.15 -24.98
C ALA A 11 -0.57 11.04 -24.79
N ARG A 12 -1.74 10.65 -25.30
CA ARG A 12 -3.02 11.37 -25.08
C ARG A 12 -3.74 10.93 -23.79
N SER A 13 -3.51 9.72 -23.31
CA SER A 13 -4.14 9.16 -22.10
C SER A 13 -3.57 9.78 -20.80
N LEU A 14 -2.28 10.08 -20.76
CA LEU A 14 -1.61 10.60 -19.55
C LEU A 14 -2.07 12.00 -19.12
N ARG A 15 -2.64 12.81 -20.03
CA ARG A 15 -3.16 14.14 -19.69
C ARG A 15 -4.65 14.13 -19.27
N ALA A 16 -5.36 13.01 -19.50
CA ALA A 16 -6.78 12.87 -19.20
C ALA A 16 -7.08 12.16 -17.87
N MET A 17 -6.09 11.54 -17.22
CA MET A 17 -6.29 10.66 -16.06
C MET A 17 -6.12 11.35 -14.68
N THR A 18 -5.76 12.64 -14.65
CA THR A 18 -5.66 13.43 -13.40
C THR A 18 -6.60 14.63 -13.36
N GLU A 19 -7.42 14.82 -14.38
CA GLU A 19 -8.47 15.84 -14.36
C GLU A 19 -9.85 15.21 -14.12
N THR A 20 -10.06 14.57 -12.98
CA THR A 20 -11.36 14.73 -12.34
C THR A 20 -11.41 16.20 -11.98
N THR A 21 -12.21 16.99 -12.69
CA THR A 21 -12.38 18.43 -12.49
C THR A 21 -13.09 18.72 -11.17
N ARG A 22 -12.53 18.20 -10.05
CA ARG A 22 -12.96 18.60 -8.73
C ARG A 22 -12.46 20.02 -8.50
N SER A 23 -13.37 20.94 -8.22
CA SER A 23 -12.99 22.28 -7.79
C SER A 23 -12.18 22.18 -6.51
N SER A 24 -11.14 23.00 -6.38
CA SER A 24 -10.42 23.15 -5.11
C SER A 24 -11.34 23.61 -3.95
N ALA A 25 -12.54 24.04 -4.25
CA ALA A 25 -13.57 24.44 -3.28
C ALA A 25 -14.44 23.26 -2.78
N ASP A 26 -14.40 22.09 -3.44
CA ASP A 26 -15.22 20.95 -3.03
C ASP A 26 -14.52 20.12 -1.95
N PRO A 27 -15.24 19.68 -0.89
CA PRO A 27 -14.65 18.79 0.12
C PRO A 27 -14.28 17.44 -0.46
N LEU A 28 -13.23 16.81 0.05
CA LEU A 28 -12.92 15.39 -0.20
C LEU A 28 -14.03 14.52 0.39
N ASP A 29 -14.42 13.48 -0.30
CA ASP A 29 -15.37 12.47 0.19
C ASP A 29 -14.62 11.14 0.41
N ILE A 30 -14.33 10.82 1.67
CA ILE A 30 -13.48 9.70 2.07
C ILE A 30 -14.30 8.68 2.83
N ALA A 31 -14.29 7.42 2.35
CA ALA A 31 -14.79 6.31 3.13
C ALA A 31 -13.78 5.94 4.21
N VAL A 32 -14.24 5.71 5.43
CA VAL A 32 -13.40 5.31 6.56
C VAL A 32 -13.81 3.93 7.04
N ILE A 33 -12.89 2.98 6.98
CA ILE A 33 -13.08 1.61 7.47
C ILE A 33 -12.07 1.41 8.61
N GLY A 34 -12.51 1.60 9.85
CA GLY A 34 -11.64 1.37 11.02
C GLY A 34 -11.22 -0.10 11.13
N GLY A 35 -12.16 -1.03 10.87
CA GLY A 35 -11.92 -2.45 10.95
C GLY A 35 -11.89 -2.98 12.39
N ASP A 36 -10.94 -3.86 12.69
CA ASP A 36 -10.84 -4.63 13.93
C ASP A 36 -9.64 -4.23 14.79
N GLY A 37 -9.67 -4.64 16.04
CA GLY A 37 -8.53 -4.53 16.95
C GLY A 37 -8.07 -3.09 17.17
N ILE A 38 -6.80 -2.82 16.84
CA ILE A 38 -6.22 -1.45 16.92
C ILE A 38 -6.66 -0.56 15.76
N GLY A 39 -7.29 -1.11 14.72
CA GLY A 39 -7.65 -0.38 13.50
C GLY A 39 -8.44 0.90 13.77
N PRO A 40 -9.55 0.88 14.52
CA PRO A 40 -10.32 2.10 14.83
C PRO A 40 -9.48 3.18 15.53
N GLU A 41 -8.70 2.82 16.58
CA GLU A 41 -7.95 3.80 17.36
C GLU A 41 -6.83 4.48 16.54
N VAL A 42 -6.16 3.78 15.63
CA VAL A 42 -5.12 4.38 14.78
C VAL A 42 -5.73 5.18 13.62
N THR A 43 -6.88 4.75 13.09
CA THR A 43 -7.58 5.43 12.00
C THR A 43 -8.16 6.76 12.46
N ASP A 44 -8.68 6.84 13.69
CA ASP A 44 -9.17 8.09 14.27
C ASP A 44 -8.05 9.15 14.35
N GLN A 45 -6.82 8.75 14.72
CA GLN A 45 -5.68 9.66 14.73
C GLN A 45 -5.29 10.11 13.31
N ALA A 46 -5.28 9.17 12.36
CA ALA A 46 -5.00 9.48 10.95
C ALA A 46 -6.01 10.45 10.36
N ALA A 47 -7.30 10.26 10.65
CA ALA A 47 -8.38 11.14 10.23
C ALA A 47 -8.24 12.56 10.83
N ALA A 48 -7.91 12.67 12.11
CA ALA A 48 -7.70 13.97 12.76
C ALA A 48 -6.52 14.73 12.13
N VAL A 49 -5.40 14.06 11.89
CA VAL A 49 -4.22 14.65 11.23
C VAL A 49 -4.53 15.08 9.80
N LEU A 50 -5.26 14.25 9.03
CA LEU A 50 -5.69 14.55 7.67
C LEU A 50 -6.54 15.83 7.62
N GLN A 51 -7.54 15.95 8.50
CA GLN A 51 -8.40 17.14 8.56
C GLN A 51 -7.59 18.40 8.91
N THR A 52 -6.68 18.29 9.89
CA THR A 52 -5.82 19.41 10.29
C THR A 52 -4.93 19.86 9.13
N ALA A 53 -4.36 18.92 8.37
CA ALA A 53 -3.51 19.24 7.23
C ALA A 53 -4.27 19.92 6.09
N LEU A 54 -5.50 19.48 5.80
CA LEU A 54 -6.38 20.15 4.84
C LEU A 54 -6.71 21.58 5.29
N HIS A 55 -7.06 21.74 6.56
CA HIS A 55 -7.36 23.08 7.12
C HIS A 55 -6.15 24.03 7.02
N ALA A 56 -4.93 23.54 7.34
CA ALA A 56 -3.70 24.32 7.24
C ALA A 56 -3.37 24.77 5.80
N GLU A 57 -3.85 24.05 4.79
CA GLU A 57 -3.77 24.42 3.36
C GLU A 57 -4.98 25.26 2.89
N GLY A 58 -5.87 25.68 3.80
CA GLY A 58 -7.08 26.43 3.44
C GLY A 58 -8.09 25.61 2.64
N ARG A 59 -8.03 24.29 2.74
CA ARG A 59 -8.96 23.37 2.08
C ARG A 59 -10.22 23.16 2.92
N PRO A 60 -11.37 22.87 2.29
CA PRO A 60 -12.55 22.45 3.04
C PRO A 60 -12.27 21.16 3.84
N GLU A 61 -12.96 21.02 4.96
CA GLU A 61 -12.95 19.79 5.74
C GLU A 61 -13.47 18.61 4.90
N ALA A 62 -12.75 17.49 4.93
CA ALA A 62 -13.17 16.28 4.21
C ALA A 62 -14.42 15.69 4.84
N ARG A 63 -15.32 15.18 4.01
CA ARG A 63 -16.46 14.37 4.47
C ARG A 63 -15.94 12.96 4.75
N LEU A 64 -15.96 12.54 6.00
CA LEU A 64 -15.57 11.20 6.43
C LEU A 64 -16.82 10.35 6.66
N THR A 65 -16.99 9.30 5.86
CA THR A 65 -18.14 8.38 5.96
C THR A 65 -17.69 7.05 6.56
N PRO A 66 -18.10 6.72 7.80
CA PRO A 66 -17.69 5.47 8.43
C PRO A 66 -18.43 4.26 7.84
N TYR A 67 -17.69 3.16 7.69
CA TYR A 67 -18.19 1.85 7.28
C TYR A 67 -17.79 0.83 8.35
N PRO A 68 -18.74 0.28 9.12
CA PRO A 68 -18.46 -0.68 10.18
C PRO A 68 -18.23 -2.09 9.61
N LEU A 69 -17.10 -2.29 8.94
CA LEU A 69 -16.69 -3.55 8.32
C LEU A 69 -15.58 -4.19 9.16
N GLY A 70 -15.57 -5.52 9.21
CA GLY A 70 -14.57 -6.30 9.94
C GLY A 70 -15.13 -7.59 10.53
N ALA A 71 -14.40 -8.19 11.46
CA ALA A 71 -14.73 -9.43 12.14
C ALA A 71 -16.00 -9.31 13.01
N GLU A 72 -16.11 -8.20 13.76
CA GLU A 72 -17.30 -7.96 14.60
C GLU A 72 -18.55 -7.80 13.74
N HIS A 73 -18.47 -7.03 12.65
CA HIS A 73 -19.58 -6.89 11.72
C HIS A 73 -20.02 -8.24 11.13
N TRP A 74 -19.05 -9.08 10.76
CA TRP A 74 -19.37 -10.42 10.26
C TRP A 74 -20.03 -11.30 11.32
N LEU A 75 -19.60 -11.23 12.58
CA LEU A 75 -20.25 -11.98 13.69
C LEU A 75 -21.70 -11.55 13.92
N GLU A 76 -22.01 -10.28 13.70
CA GLU A 76 -23.36 -9.73 13.88
C GLU A 76 -24.29 -10.05 12.70
N THR A 77 -23.75 -10.01 11.46
CA THR A 77 -24.56 -10.04 10.24
C THR A 77 -24.40 -11.30 9.41
N GLY A 78 -23.29 -12.03 9.56
CA GLY A 78 -22.89 -13.13 8.69
C GLY A 78 -22.33 -12.70 7.34
N GLU A 79 -22.14 -11.39 7.11
CA GLU A 79 -21.69 -10.82 5.85
C GLU A 79 -20.38 -10.02 6.03
N ALA A 80 -19.31 -10.38 5.31
CA ALA A 80 -18.05 -9.68 5.41
C ALA A 80 -18.04 -8.38 4.58
N LEU A 81 -18.62 -8.43 3.37
CA LEU A 81 -18.77 -7.29 2.46
C LEU A 81 -19.89 -7.58 1.47
N THR A 82 -20.96 -6.79 1.51
CA THR A 82 -22.07 -6.91 0.55
C THR A 82 -21.80 -6.13 -0.73
N ASP A 83 -22.54 -6.45 -1.78
CA ASP A 83 -22.40 -5.74 -3.06
C ASP A 83 -22.95 -4.30 -2.95
N GLU A 84 -23.95 -4.05 -2.10
CA GLU A 84 -24.50 -2.72 -1.83
C GLU A 84 -23.45 -1.82 -1.17
N VAL A 85 -22.76 -2.34 -0.16
CA VAL A 85 -21.64 -1.63 0.50
C VAL A 85 -20.51 -1.37 -0.49
N LEU A 86 -20.14 -2.35 -1.31
CA LEU A 86 -19.14 -2.18 -2.34
C LEU A 86 -19.52 -1.10 -3.35
N GLN A 87 -20.77 -1.05 -3.80
CA GLN A 87 -21.26 0.02 -4.68
C GLN A 87 -21.31 1.38 -3.99
N SER A 88 -21.53 1.42 -2.68
CA SER A 88 -21.41 2.65 -1.90
C SER A 88 -19.97 3.14 -1.85
N LEU A 89 -19.02 2.26 -1.53
CA LEU A 89 -17.60 2.58 -1.48
C LEU A 89 -17.07 3.15 -2.81
N ARG A 90 -17.55 2.65 -3.95
CA ARG A 90 -17.16 3.13 -5.28
C ARG A 90 -17.43 4.62 -5.54
N ARG A 91 -18.26 5.27 -4.74
CA ARG A 91 -18.65 6.68 -4.94
C ARG A 91 -17.74 7.68 -4.23
N HIS A 92 -16.85 7.20 -3.35
CA HIS A 92 -15.93 8.04 -2.63
C HIS A 92 -14.68 8.38 -3.45
N ASP A 93 -13.99 9.46 -3.10
CA ASP A 93 -12.71 9.84 -3.73
C ASP A 93 -11.58 8.91 -3.34
N ALA A 94 -11.59 8.41 -2.09
CA ALA A 94 -10.61 7.48 -1.56
C ALA A 94 -11.16 6.70 -0.37
N ILE A 95 -10.45 5.67 0.05
CA ILE A 95 -10.75 4.86 1.24
C ILE A 95 -9.57 4.98 2.21
N LEU A 96 -9.84 5.44 3.44
CA LEU A 96 -8.91 5.33 4.57
C LEU A 96 -9.28 4.07 5.36
N PHE A 97 -8.34 3.14 5.45
CA PHE A 97 -8.56 1.83 6.03
C PHE A 97 -7.62 1.62 7.22
N GLY A 98 -8.13 1.06 8.30
CA GLY A 98 -7.35 0.74 9.49
C GLY A 98 -6.70 -0.65 9.41
N ALA A 99 -7.30 -1.62 10.08
CA ALA A 99 -6.82 -2.99 10.03
C ALA A 99 -7.98 -3.98 10.23
N VAL A 100 -7.87 -5.17 9.65
CA VAL A 100 -8.87 -6.22 9.83
C VAL A 100 -8.21 -7.54 10.18
N GLY A 101 -8.98 -8.38 10.83
CA GLY A 101 -8.59 -9.74 11.17
C GLY A 101 -9.13 -10.15 12.53
N ALA A 102 -9.59 -11.40 12.60
CA ALA A 102 -10.05 -12.01 13.84
C ALA A 102 -8.88 -12.25 14.81
N ALA A 103 -9.19 -12.32 16.10
CA ALA A 103 -8.21 -12.73 17.09
C ALA A 103 -7.69 -14.16 16.80
N PRO A 104 -6.37 -14.41 16.92
CA PRO A 104 -5.84 -15.75 16.75
C PRO A 104 -6.55 -16.77 17.66
N GLY A 105 -7.07 -17.86 17.07
CA GLY A 105 -7.79 -18.88 17.81
C GLY A 105 -9.28 -18.60 18.06
N ASP A 106 -9.85 -17.54 17.49
CA ASP A 106 -11.29 -17.32 17.53
C ASP A 106 -11.99 -18.29 16.56
N GLU A 107 -12.49 -19.41 17.10
CA GLU A 107 -13.17 -20.46 16.32
C GLU A 107 -14.52 -20.02 15.72
N ARG A 108 -15.07 -18.88 16.15
CA ARG A 108 -16.32 -18.33 15.61
C ARG A 108 -16.16 -17.85 14.18
N ILE A 109 -14.94 -17.48 13.77
CA ILE A 109 -14.64 -16.95 12.45
C ILE A 109 -13.72 -17.93 11.71
N PRO A 110 -14.14 -18.49 10.58
CA PRO A 110 -13.27 -19.34 9.76
C PRO A 110 -11.97 -18.63 9.38
N SER A 111 -10.85 -19.35 9.49
CA SER A 111 -9.53 -18.79 9.20
C SER A 111 -9.45 -18.14 7.81
N GLY A 112 -8.94 -16.91 7.75
CA GLY A 112 -8.78 -16.13 6.53
C GLY A 112 -10.09 -15.67 5.89
N LEU A 113 -11.21 -15.78 6.59
CA LEU A 113 -12.51 -15.35 6.05
C LEU A 113 -12.56 -13.84 5.87
N ILE A 114 -12.12 -13.08 6.86
CA ILE A 114 -12.17 -11.61 6.81
C ILE A 114 -11.18 -11.10 5.76
N GLU A 115 -9.98 -11.63 5.74
CA GLU A 115 -8.95 -11.25 4.76
C GLU A 115 -9.42 -11.52 3.32
N ARG A 116 -9.93 -12.73 3.05
CA ARG A 116 -10.41 -13.10 1.71
C ARG A 116 -11.76 -12.48 1.36
N GLY A 117 -12.71 -12.53 2.29
CA GLY A 117 -14.09 -12.10 2.06
C GLY A 117 -14.28 -10.57 2.07
N MET A 118 -13.32 -9.83 2.63
CA MET A 118 -13.38 -8.37 2.70
C MET A 118 -12.17 -7.71 2.04
N LEU A 119 -10.96 -7.86 2.60
CA LEU A 119 -9.78 -7.12 2.13
C LEU A 119 -9.40 -7.48 0.69
N LEU A 120 -9.26 -8.76 0.37
CA LEU A 120 -8.97 -9.18 -1.01
C LEU A 120 -10.16 -8.93 -1.94
N LYS A 121 -11.40 -9.12 -1.46
CA LYS A 121 -12.60 -8.77 -2.25
C LYS A 121 -12.61 -7.29 -2.62
N LEU A 122 -12.26 -6.37 -1.71
CA LEU A 122 -12.11 -4.95 -2.00
C LEU A 122 -11.03 -4.70 -3.06
N ARG A 123 -9.82 -5.26 -2.88
CA ARG A 123 -8.71 -5.09 -3.82
C ARG A 123 -9.07 -5.54 -5.22
N PHE A 124 -9.70 -6.70 -5.37
CA PHE A 124 -10.10 -7.21 -6.68
C PHE A 124 -11.27 -6.43 -7.28
N ALA A 125 -12.32 -6.18 -6.50
CA ALA A 125 -13.51 -5.52 -6.99
C ALA A 125 -13.27 -4.04 -7.35
N LEU A 126 -12.36 -3.35 -6.66
CA LEU A 126 -11.95 -1.98 -6.95
C LEU A 126 -10.72 -1.90 -7.87
N ASP A 127 -10.26 -3.04 -8.37
CA ASP A 127 -9.10 -3.18 -9.26
C ASP A 127 -7.85 -2.43 -8.76
N HIS A 128 -7.45 -2.71 -7.53
CA HIS A 128 -6.24 -2.16 -6.91
C HIS A 128 -4.98 -2.84 -7.44
N GLY A 129 -4.68 -2.61 -8.72
CA GLY A 129 -3.61 -3.29 -9.46
C GLY A 129 -2.20 -3.00 -8.97
N VAL A 130 -2.00 -1.95 -8.20
CA VAL A 130 -0.72 -1.60 -7.56
C VAL A 130 -0.89 -1.53 -6.06
N ASN A 131 -0.05 -2.25 -5.32
CA ASN A 131 0.13 -2.06 -3.90
C ASN A 131 1.45 -1.31 -3.67
N LEU A 132 1.33 -0.05 -3.25
CA LEU A 132 2.44 0.89 -3.06
C LEU A 132 2.93 0.81 -1.61
N ARG A 133 4.21 0.56 -1.41
CA ARG A 133 4.85 0.40 -0.11
C ARG A 133 6.14 1.23 0.01
N PRO A 134 6.10 2.49 0.43
CA PRO A 134 7.29 3.26 0.77
C PRO A 134 8.03 2.64 1.96
N ALA A 135 9.34 2.63 1.92
CA ALA A 135 10.22 2.13 2.96
C ALA A 135 11.33 3.16 3.23
N THR A 136 11.10 4.00 4.23
CA THR A 136 12.01 5.08 4.63
C THR A 136 12.41 4.91 6.08
N LEU A 137 13.70 4.90 6.38
CA LEU A 137 14.17 4.97 7.76
C LEU A 137 14.00 6.41 8.28
N LEU A 138 12.92 6.64 9.00
CA LEU A 138 12.57 7.94 9.51
C LEU A 138 13.49 8.36 10.65
N PRO A 139 13.75 9.68 10.86
CA PRO A 139 14.51 10.18 12.00
C PRO A 139 13.92 9.68 13.32
N GLY A 140 14.78 9.18 14.22
CA GLY A 140 14.34 8.61 15.51
C GLY A 140 13.76 7.19 15.45
N ALA A 141 13.55 6.62 14.25
CA ALA A 141 13.23 5.22 14.11
C ALA A 141 14.46 4.33 14.35
N VAL A 142 14.25 3.17 14.96
CA VAL A 142 15.34 2.24 15.30
C VAL A 142 15.36 1.11 14.30
N SER A 143 16.41 1.04 13.47
CA SER A 143 16.66 -0.08 12.58
C SER A 143 17.36 -1.22 13.34
N PRO A 144 17.06 -2.50 13.04
CA PRO A 144 17.81 -3.65 13.54
C PRO A 144 19.19 -3.80 12.88
N LEU A 145 19.47 -3.04 11.81
CA LEU A 145 20.76 -3.08 11.12
C LEU A 145 21.81 -2.34 11.93
N ALA A 146 23.02 -2.89 12.02
CA ALA A 146 24.12 -2.30 12.78
C ALA A 146 24.58 -0.93 12.24
N ALA A 147 24.46 -0.74 10.92
CA ALA A 147 24.80 0.50 10.23
C ALA A 147 23.81 0.71 9.06
N PRO A 148 22.57 1.12 9.35
CA PRO A 148 21.52 1.16 8.33
C PRO A 148 21.78 2.19 7.22
N GLY A 149 22.56 3.25 7.50
CA GLY A 149 22.71 4.35 6.56
C GLY A 149 21.38 5.06 6.29
N GLU A 150 21.29 5.68 5.14
CA GLU A 150 20.06 6.25 4.62
C GLU A 150 19.27 5.16 3.89
N ILE A 151 18.06 4.86 4.35
CA ILE A 151 17.13 3.94 3.69
C ILE A 151 15.94 4.74 3.21
N ASP A 152 15.77 4.79 1.90
CA ASP A 152 14.62 5.45 1.26
C ASP A 152 14.39 4.82 -0.11
N PHE A 153 13.38 3.96 -0.22
CA PHE A 153 12.98 3.32 -1.47
C PHE A 153 11.49 3.01 -1.44
N THR A 154 10.94 2.71 -2.60
CA THR A 154 9.53 2.34 -2.72
C THR A 154 9.38 0.99 -3.42
N VAL A 155 8.56 0.10 -2.85
CA VAL A 155 8.16 -1.14 -3.51
C VAL A 155 6.81 -0.92 -4.20
N VAL A 156 6.78 -1.18 -5.50
CA VAL A 156 5.60 -1.21 -6.35
C VAL A 156 5.27 -2.68 -6.60
N ARG A 157 4.37 -3.21 -5.76
CA ARG A 157 3.93 -4.60 -5.75
C ARG A 157 2.70 -4.75 -6.65
N GLU A 158 2.63 -5.79 -7.45
CA GLU A 158 1.39 -6.18 -8.12
C GLU A 158 0.32 -6.52 -7.06
N GLY A 159 -0.93 -6.06 -7.23
CA GLY A 159 -1.94 -6.08 -6.18
C GLY A 159 -3.10 -7.06 -6.37
N THR A 160 -3.29 -7.65 -7.57
CA THR A 160 -4.51 -8.40 -7.95
C THR A 160 -4.27 -9.75 -8.60
N GLU A 161 -3.04 -10.14 -8.80
CA GLU A 161 -2.66 -11.37 -9.49
C GLU A 161 -1.80 -12.30 -8.58
N GLY A 162 -1.03 -13.17 -9.19
CA GLY A 162 -0.19 -14.14 -8.49
C GLY A 162 -1.00 -15.29 -7.88
N PRO A 163 -0.54 -15.90 -6.81
CA PRO A 163 -1.28 -16.95 -6.10
C PRO A 163 -2.49 -16.42 -5.31
N TYR A 164 -2.58 -15.11 -5.08
CA TYR A 164 -3.68 -14.48 -4.35
C TYR A 164 -5.03 -14.54 -5.07
N VAL A 165 -5.06 -14.87 -6.37
CA VAL A 165 -6.31 -15.12 -7.10
C VAL A 165 -7.04 -16.38 -6.61
N GLY A 166 -6.37 -17.24 -5.81
CA GLY A 166 -6.95 -18.46 -5.25
C GLY A 166 -7.21 -19.55 -6.31
N ASN A 167 -6.44 -19.54 -7.41
CA ASN A 167 -6.54 -20.58 -8.43
C ASN A 167 -5.69 -21.80 -8.03
N GLY A 168 -6.35 -22.89 -7.64
CA GLY A 168 -5.70 -24.10 -7.18
C GLY A 168 -6.71 -25.08 -6.62
N GLY A 169 -6.23 -26.02 -5.84
CA GLY A 169 -7.09 -26.99 -5.18
C GLY A 169 -6.33 -28.15 -4.57
N ALA A 170 -7.06 -28.99 -3.83
CA ALA A 170 -6.51 -30.20 -3.23
C ALA A 170 -7.38 -31.42 -3.55
N ILE A 171 -6.75 -32.58 -3.71
CA ILE A 171 -7.40 -33.89 -3.86
C ILE A 171 -6.80 -34.87 -2.88
N ARG A 172 -7.60 -35.86 -2.44
CA ARG A 172 -7.21 -36.88 -1.44
C ARG A 172 -6.79 -36.26 -0.11
N VAL A 173 -7.48 -35.16 0.28
CA VAL A 173 -7.21 -34.39 1.50
C VAL A 173 -7.15 -35.32 2.72
N ASP A 174 -6.23 -35.03 3.65
CA ASP A 174 -6.00 -35.79 4.90
C ASP A 174 -5.54 -37.23 4.68
N THR A 175 -4.98 -37.56 3.50
CA THR A 175 -4.38 -38.88 3.24
C THR A 175 -2.89 -38.76 2.91
N PRO A 176 -2.10 -39.87 3.05
CA PRO A 176 -0.70 -39.87 2.60
C PRO A 176 -0.46 -39.64 1.10
N HIS A 177 -1.54 -39.59 0.32
CA HIS A 177 -1.54 -39.35 -1.13
C HIS A 177 -2.20 -38.03 -1.50
N GLU A 178 -2.29 -37.09 -0.57
CA GLU A 178 -2.80 -35.77 -0.81
C GLU A 178 -1.97 -35.03 -1.87
N ILE A 179 -2.66 -34.33 -2.74
CA ILE A 179 -2.05 -33.43 -3.72
C ILE A 179 -2.70 -32.07 -3.55
N ALA A 180 -1.90 -31.07 -3.25
CA ALA A 180 -2.32 -29.66 -3.20
C ALA A 180 -1.60 -28.85 -4.29
N THR A 181 -2.31 -27.95 -4.94
CA THR A 181 -1.77 -27.08 -6.00
C THR A 181 -2.21 -25.64 -5.78
N GLU A 182 -1.29 -24.72 -5.99
CA GLU A 182 -1.55 -23.28 -6.09
C GLU A 182 -0.99 -22.77 -7.42
N VAL A 183 -1.78 -22.01 -8.17
CA VAL A 183 -1.40 -21.48 -9.48
C VAL A 183 -1.17 -19.97 -9.39
N SER A 184 0.04 -19.54 -9.72
CA SER A 184 0.36 -18.11 -9.84
C SER A 184 -0.08 -17.61 -11.21
N VAL A 185 -1.10 -16.74 -11.24
CA VAL A 185 -1.59 -16.09 -12.46
C VAL A 185 -0.81 -14.80 -12.68
N ASN A 186 -0.31 -14.60 -13.91
CA ASN A 186 0.38 -13.38 -14.33
C ASN A 186 -0.12 -13.03 -15.73
N THR A 187 -0.80 -11.91 -15.88
CA THR A 187 -1.28 -11.46 -17.19
C THR A 187 -0.40 -10.35 -17.75
N ALA A 188 -0.35 -10.24 -19.07
CA ALA A 188 0.36 -9.15 -19.72
C ALA A 188 -0.24 -7.77 -19.35
N PHE A 189 -1.54 -7.73 -19.06
CA PHE A 189 -2.24 -6.53 -18.63
C PHE A 189 -1.79 -6.12 -17.20
N GLY A 190 -1.89 -7.03 -16.22
CA GLY A 190 -1.53 -6.75 -14.82
C GLY A 190 -0.06 -6.39 -14.67
N VAL A 191 0.84 -7.17 -15.31
CA VAL A 191 2.28 -6.90 -15.28
C VAL A 191 2.61 -5.54 -15.90
N ARG A 192 1.99 -5.17 -17.06
CA ARG A 192 2.28 -3.90 -17.72
C ARG A 192 1.89 -2.70 -16.86
N ARG A 193 0.69 -2.69 -16.28
CA ARG A 193 0.20 -1.55 -15.50
C ARG A 193 1.06 -1.27 -14.24
N VAL A 194 1.51 -2.33 -13.55
CA VAL A 194 2.38 -2.17 -12.36
C VAL A 194 3.78 -1.73 -12.75
N VAL A 195 4.31 -2.24 -13.87
CA VAL A 195 5.61 -1.83 -14.39
C VAL A 195 5.59 -0.36 -14.86
N GLU A 196 4.54 0.07 -15.58
CA GLU A 196 4.39 1.47 -15.99
C GLU A 196 4.26 2.42 -14.80
N ASP A 197 3.54 2.03 -13.73
CA ASP A 197 3.45 2.82 -12.51
C ASP A 197 4.83 2.94 -11.83
N ALA A 198 5.58 1.84 -11.75
CA ALA A 198 6.92 1.83 -11.18
C ALA A 198 7.91 2.73 -11.97
N PHE A 199 7.87 2.69 -13.29
CA PHE A 199 8.69 3.58 -14.12
C PHE A 199 8.33 5.05 -13.95
N ARG A 200 7.02 5.39 -13.88
CA ARG A 200 6.57 6.77 -13.62
C ARG A 200 7.09 7.29 -12.28
N ARG A 201 7.08 6.46 -11.24
CA ARG A 201 7.63 6.82 -9.92
C ARG A 201 9.14 7.00 -9.95
N ALA A 202 9.85 6.10 -10.60
CA ALA A 202 11.29 6.20 -10.76
C ALA A 202 11.68 7.46 -11.57
N ASP A 203 10.93 7.79 -12.62
CA ASP A 203 11.21 8.98 -13.45
C ASP A 203 10.88 10.29 -12.72
N ALA A 204 9.90 10.29 -11.83
CA ALA A 204 9.60 11.43 -10.97
C ALA A 204 10.64 11.62 -9.84
N GLY A 205 11.34 10.55 -9.43
CA GLY A 205 12.35 10.56 -8.39
C GLY A 205 13.69 11.15 -8.85
N GLU A 206 14.54 11.52 -7.90
CA GLU A 206 15.88 12.09 -8.19
C GLU A 206 16.86 11.04 -8.69
N ARG A 207 16.83 9.83 -8.11
CA ARG A 207 17.81 8.75 -8.41
C ARG A 207 17.53 8.03 -9.72
N LYS A 208 16.30 8.04 -10.20
CA LYS A 208 15.83 7.47 -11.47
C LYS A 208 16.28 6.03 -11.70
N ARG A 209 16.12 5.20 -10.67
CA ARG A 209 16.54 3.79 -10.68
C ARG A 209 15.37 2.87 -10.40
N LEU A 210 15.26 1.80 -11.19
CA LEU A 210 14.24 0.77 -11.01
C LEU A 210 14.90 -0.60 -10.97
N THR A 211 14.55 -1.42 -9.99
CA THR A 211 14.98 -2.82 -9.91
C THR A 211 13.78 -3.74 -10.07
N LEU A 212 13.77 -4.56 -11.12
CA LEU A 212 12.83 -5.67 -11.21
C LEU A 212 13.30 -6.80 -10.28
N VAL A 213 12.52 -7.10 -9.25
CA VAL A 213 12.80 -8.24 -8.37
C VAL A 213 11.84 -9.40 -8.71
N HIS A 214 12.41 -10.56 -9.07
CA HIS A 214 11.65 -11.73 -9.46
C HIS A 214 12.51 -13.00 -9.32
N LYS A 215 11.98 -14.17 -9.67
CA LYS A 215 12.73 -15.45 -9.66
C LYS A 215 12.63 -16.14 -11.04
N HIS A 216 13.07 -15.48 -12.10
CA HIS A 216 12.87 -15.93 -13.48
C HIS A 216 13.59 -17.24 -13.84
N ASN A 217 14.62 -17.64 -13.09
CA ASN A 217 15.30 -18.92 -13.29
C ASN A 217 14.50 -20.13 -12.75
N VAL A 218 13.45 -19.88 -11.97
CA VAL A 218 12.53 -20.90 -11.44
C VAL A 218 11.14 -20.72 -12.04
N LEU A 219 10.60 -19.51 -11.97
CA LEU A 219 9.29 -19.14 -12.53
C LEU A 219 9.47 -18.68 -13.98
N VAL A 220 9.85 -19.61 -14.85
CA VAL A 220 10.35 -19.32 -16.20
C VAL A 220 9.34 -18.55 -17.05
N HIS A 221 8.07 -18.96 -17.06
CA HIS A 221 7.04 -18.33 -17.89
C HIS A 221 6.66 -16.95 -17.36
N ALA A 222 6.36 -16.82 -16.07
CA ALA A 222 6.06 -15.54 -15.44
C ALA A 222 7.27 -14.60 -15.53
N GLY A 223 8.47 -15.08 -15.16
CA GLY A 223 9.69 -14.28 -15.21
C GLY A 223 10.03 -13.75 -16.60
N HIS A 224 9.78 -14.55 -17.66
CA HIS A 224 9.95 -14.08 -19.04
C HIS A 224 8.93 -12.97 -19.40
N LEU A 225 7.68 -13.11 -18.95
CA LEU A 225 6.65 -12.08 -19.14
C LEU A 225 7.06 -10.78 -18.44
N TRP A 226 7.44 -10.85 -17.16
CA TRP A 226 7.87 -9.70 -16.37
C TRP A 226 9.05 -8.97 -17.01
N ARG A 227 10.10 -9.72 -17.35
CA ARG A 227 11.32 -9.16 -17.92
C ARG A 227 11.07 -8.45 -19.25
N ARG A 228 10.42 -9.11 -20.22
CA ARG A 228 10.14 -8.49 -21.53
C ARG A 228 9.20 -7.28 -21.42
N THR A 229 8.30 -7.26 -20.41
CA THR A 229 7.44 -6.10 -20.16
C THR A 229 8.26 -4.92 -19.66
N VAL A 230 9.16 -5.14 -18.69
CA VAL A 230 10.09 -4.10 -18.23
C VAL A 230 10.96 -3.58 -19.38
N GLU A 231 11.55 -4.47 -20.20
CA GLU A 231 12.33 -4.09 -21.39
C GLU A 231 11.51 -3.25 -22.38
N SER A 232 10.24 -3.58 -22.58
CA SER A 232 9.34 -2.83 -23.47
C SER A 232 9.00 -1.45 -22.92
N VAL A 233 8.65 -1.35 -21.64
CA VAL A 233 8.24 -0.09 -20.99
C VAL A 233 9.43 0.84 -20.80
N ALA A 234 10.62 0.31 -20.53
CA ALA A 234 11.84 1.10 -20.36
C ALA A 234 12.14 2.00 -21.57
N ALA A 235 11.71 1.61 -22.76
CA ALA A 235 11.90 2.42 -23.99
C ALA A 235 11.15 3.77 -23.91
N ASP A 236 10.06 3.84 -23.14
CA ASP A 236 9.26 5.06 -22.95
C ASP A 236 9.83 5.97 -21.85
N PHE A 237 10.80 5.47 -21.04
CA PHE A 237 11.43 6.17 -19.91
C PHE A 237 12.95 6.21 -20.01
N PRO A 238 13.53 6.89 -21.01
CA PRO A 238 14.96 6.84 -21.29
C PRO A 238 15.84 7.44 -20.17
N ALA A 239 15.28 8.21 -19.25
CA ALA A 239 16.00 8.77 -18.11
C ALA A 239 16.14 7.78 -16.95
N VAL A 240 15.33 6.69 -16.92
CA VAL A 240 15.34 5.71 -15.86
C VAL A 240 16.31 4.58 -16.20
N THR A 241 17.28 4.33 -15.33
CA THR A 241 18.11 3.12 -15.41
C THR A 241 17.41 1.98 -14.68
N TRP A 242 17.41 0.79 -15.27
CA TRP A 242 16.80 -0.36 -14.62
C TRP A 242 17.75 -1.57 -14.61
N ASP A 243 17.59 -2.41 -13.61
CA ASP A 243 18.27 -3.70 -13.48
C ASP A 243 17.32 -4.81 -13.06
N TYR A 244 17.82 -6.03 -13.06
CA TYR A 244 17.12 -7.22 -12.59
C TYR A 244 17.85 -7.85 -11.42
N MET A 245 17.10 -8.27 -10.41
CA MET A 245 17.65 -8.98 -9.26
C MET A 245 16.80 -10.19 -8.90
N HIS A 246 17.43 -11.32 -8.57
CA HIS A 246 16.73 -12.44 -7.96
C HIS A 246 16.24 -12.06 -6.56
N VAL A 247 15.04 -12.52 -6.19
CA VAL A 247 14.42 -12.17 -4.90
C VAL A 247 15.28 -12.56 -3.71
N ASP A 248 15.95 -13.72 -3.73
CA ASP A 248 16.89 -14.14 -2.69
C ASP A 248 18.10 -13.20 -2.55
N ALA A 249 18.65 -12.70 -3.65
CA ALA A 249 19.68 -11.67 -3.61
C ALA A 249 19.15 -10.33 -3.10
N ALA A 250 17.93 -9.94 -3.49
CA ALA A 250 17.29 -8.73 -2.99
C ALA A 250 17.11 -8.77 -1.46
N MET A 251 16.71 -9.92 -0.89
CA MET A 251 16.60 -10.10 0.55
C MET A 251 17.94 -9.92 1.27
N ILE A 252 19.05 -10.42 0.69
CA ILE A 252 20.40 -10.19 1.23
C ILE A 252 20.74 -8.69 1.22
N PHE A 253 20.50 -8.00 0.10
CA PHE A 253 20.81 -6.57 -0.01
C PHE A 253 19.91 -5.68 0.84
N LEU A 254 18.66 -6.03 1.06
CA LEU A 254 17.80 -5.31 2.01
C LEU A 254 18.35 -5.36 3.45
N ALA A 255 19.04 -6.45 3.80
CA ALA A 255 19.67 -6.61 5.11
C ALA A 255 21.12 -6.04 5.18
N THR A 256 21.82 -5.84 4.07
CA THR A 256 23.25 -5.47 4.06
C THR A 256 23.55 -4.14 3.40
N ASP A 257 22.74 -3.71 2.42
CA ASP A 257 22.91 -2.48 1.64
C ASP A 257 21.55 -2.00 1.09
N PRO A 258 20.57 -1.67 1.97
CA PRO A 258 19.24 -1.24 1.52
C PRO A 258 19.25 0.08 0.75
N ALA A 259 20.23 0.94 0.96
CA ALA A 259 20.38 2.24 0.28
C ALA A 259 20.56 2.12 -1.24
N ARG A 260 20.91 0.94 -1.73
CA ARG A 260 21.05 0.70 -3.18
C ARG A 260 19.74 0.77 -3.96
N PHE A 261 18.61 0.51 -3.28
CA PHE A 261 17.29 0.51 -3.91
C PHE A 261 16.71 1.92 -3.98
N ASP A 262 15.94 2.17 -5.06
CA ASP A 262 15.16 3.39 -5.26
C ASP A 262 13.69 3.01 -5.50
N VAL A 263 13.37 2.43 -6.65
CA VAL A 263 12.07 1.82 -6.90
C VAL A 263 12.26 0.33 -7.19
N ILE A 264 11.56 -0.51 -6.47
CA ILE A 264 11.47 -1.95 -6.73
C ILE A 264 10.12 -2.23 -7.36
N VAL A 265 10.09 -2.96 -8.48
CA VAL A 265 8.87 -3.53 -9.04
C VAL A 265 8.92 -5.05 -8.93
N THR A 266 7.79 -5.68 -8.52
CA THR A 266 7.75 -7.12 -8.27
C THR A 266 6.32 -7.66 -8.33
N ASP A 267 6.20 -9.00 -8.41
CA ASP A 267 4.91 -9.69 -8.35
C ASP A 267 4.27 -9.59 -6.95
N ASN A 268 3.06 -10.10 -6.85
CA ASN A 268 2.26 -9.99 -5.64
C ASN A 268 2.91 -10.73 -4.45
N LEU A 269 3.36 -11.97 -4.63
CA LEU A 269 3.88 -12.78 -3.54
C LEU A 269 5.25 -12.29 -3.07
N PHE A 270 6.17 -12.06 -3.98
CA PHE A 270 7.50 -11.55 -3.59
C PHE A 270 7.41 -10.14 -3.01
N GLY A 271 6.48 -9.33 -3.53
CA GLY A 271 6.21 -8.01 -2.99
C GLY A 271 5.75 -8.03 -1.54
N ASP A 272 4.92 -9.00 -1.16
CA ASP A 272 4.49 -9.19 0.22
C ASP A 272 5.68 -9.48 1.14
N ILE A 273 6.48 -10.48 0.77
CA ILE A 273 7.65 -10.92 1.55
C ILE A 273 8.71 -9.81 1.67
N ILE A 274 9.01 -9.13 0.55
CA ILE A 274 10.00 -8.04 0.51
C ILE A 274 9.59 -6.88 1.41
N THR A 275 8.32 -6.51 1.39
CA THR A 275 7.84 -5.34 2.14
C THR A 275 7.81 -5.55 3.64
N ASP A 276 7.67 -6.79 4.12
CA ASP A 276 7.79 -7.11 5.54
C ASP A 276 9.24 -6.93 6.04
N LEU A 277 10.22 -7.38 5.25
CA LEU A 277 11.63 -7.12 5.57
C LEU A 277 11.96 -5.62 5.45
N ALA A 278 11.43 -4.94 4.43
CA ALA A 278 11.60 -3.50 4.26
C ALA A 278 11.07 -2.75 5.49
N ALA A 279 9.87 -3.08 5.97
CA ALA A 279 9.30 -2.51 7.19
C ALA A 279 10.18 -2.80 8.42
N ALA A 280 10.66 -4.04 8.56
CA ALA A 280 11.53 -4.42 9.69
C ALA A 280 12.81 -3.60 9.72
N VAL A 281 13.50 -3.41 8.60
CA VAL A 281 14.77 -2.65 8.55
C VAL A 281 14.59 -1.14 8.64
N THR A 282 13.38 -0.62 8.44
CA THR A 282 13.05 0.81 8.55
C THR A 282 12.39 1.21 9.88
N GLY A 283 12.39 0.33 10.88
CA GLY A 283 11.91 0.67 12.23
C GLY A 283 10.64 -0.04 12.65
N GLY A 284 10.13 -0.97 11.85
CA GLY A 284 9.01 -1.85 12.17
C GLY A 284 7.71 -1.47 11.44
N ILE A 285 6.79 -2.42 11.44
CA ILE A 285 5.50 -2.32 10.73
C ILE A 285 4.59 -1.19 11.24
N GLY A 286 4.78 -0.73 12.47
CA GLY A 286 4.06 0.42 13.04
C GLY A 286 4.40 1.78 12.40
N LEU A 287 5.45 1.83 11.55
CA LEU A 287 5.84 3.02 10.79
C LEU A 287 5.60 2.85 9.28
N ALA A 288 5.13 1.68 8.85
CA ALA A 288 4.99 1.33 7.43
C ALA A 288 3.58 1.65 6.92
N ALA A 289 3.50 2.60 5.99
CA ALA A 289 2.29 2.96 5.27
C ALA A 289 2.14 2.16 3.97
N SER A 290 0.92 2.02 3.48
CA SER A 290 0.67 1.47 2.15
C SER A 290 -0.52 2.11 1.43
N GLY A 291 -0.51 1.98 0.10
CA GLY A 291 -1.64 2.35 -0.74
C GLY A 291 -1.98 1.24 -1.74
N ASN A 292 -3.25 0.89 -1.82
CA ASN A 292 -3.79 -0.01 -2.85
C ASN A 292 -4.40 0.85 -3.95
N ILE A 293 -3.74 0.94 -5.08
CA ILE A 293 -4.02 1.96 -6.10
C ILE A 293 -4.81 1.36 -7.25
N ASN A 294 -5.96 1.96 -7.56
CA ASN A 294 -6.62 1.80 -8.83
C ASN A 294 -5.94 2.70 -9.85
N VAL A 295 -5.07 2.13 -10.68
CA VAL A 295 -4.22 2.87 -11.61
C VAL A 295 -5.03 3.57 -12.71
N GLU A 296 -6.18 2.98 -13.08
CA GLU A 296 -7.06 3.50 -14.13
C GLU A 296 -7.97 4.65 -13.65
N GLY A 297 -8.01 4.95 -12.34
CA GLY A 297 -8.87 5.98 -11.77
C GLY A 297 -10.38 5.69 -11.89
N THR A 298 -10.76 4.43 -12.05
CA THR A 298 -12.16 3.99 -12.24
C THR A 298 -12.88 3.63 -10.95
N ALA A 299 -12.13 3.56 -9.86
CA ALA A 299 -12.61 3.27 -8.52
C ALA A 299 -11.70 3.96 -7.48
N PRO A 300 -12.20 4.20 -6.24
CA PRO A 300 -11.37 4.78 -5.20
C PRO A 300 -10.19 3.88 -4.84
N SER A 301 -9.02 4.47 -4.68
CA SER A 301 -7.85 3.81 -4.10
C SER A 301 -7.99 3.72 -2.58
N MET A 302 -7.34 2.75 -1.95
CA MET A 302 -7.44 2.47 -0.52
C MET A 302 -6.07 2.59 0.14
N PHE A 303 -6.00 3.27 1.28
CA PHE A 303 -4.77 3.56 2.01
C PHE A 303 -4.86 3.00 3.41
N GLU A 304 -3.87 2.19 3.80
CA GLU A 304 -3.87 1.41 5.03
C GLU A 304 -2.47 1.27 5.62
N PRO A 305 -2.30 1.16 6.96
CA PRO A 305 -1.04 0.72 7.54
C PRO A 305 -0.73 -0.72 7.15
N VAL A 306 0.55 -1.08 7.16
CA VAL A 306 0.98 -2.46 6.84
C VAL A 306 0.65 -3.45 7.97
N HIS A 307 0.59 -2.96 9.23
CA HIS A 307 0.26 -3.80 10.37
C HIS A 307 -1.19 -4.33 10.35
N GLY A 308 -1.43 -5.50 10.94
CA GLY A 308 -2.76 -6.07 11.13
C GLY A 308 -3.52 -5.50 12.33
N SER A 309 -4.60 -6.19 12.72
CA SER A 309 -5.51 -5.78 13.79
C SER A 309 -4.92 -5.83 15.21
N ALA A 310 -3.80 -6.54 15.45
CA ALA A 310 -3.11 -6.67 16.74
C ALA A 310 -4.08 -6.79 17.94
N PRO A 311 -4.93 -7.82 17.98
CA PRO A 311 -6.01 -7.94 18.94
C PRO A 311 -5.53 -8.06 20.40
N ASP A 312 -4.29 -8.45 20.62
CA ASP A 312 -3.63 -8.55 21.93
C ASP A 312 -3.40 -7.20 22.62
N ILE A 313 -3.35 -6.11 21.85
CA ILE A 313 -3.19 -4.75 22.37
C ILE A 313 -4.40 -3.84 22.06
N ALA A 314 -5.44 -4.36 21.44
CA ALA A 314 -6.66 -3.62 21.11
C ALA A 314 -7.30 -2.97 22.34
N GLY A 315 -7.72 -1.71 22.21
CA GLY A 315 -8.37 -0.94 23.30
C GLY A 315 -7.45 -0.54 24.44
N ARG A 316 -6.14 -0.84 24.37
CA ARG A 316 -5.17 -0.45 25.40
C ARG A 316 -4.58 0.95 25.15
N GLY A 317 -4.85 1.54 24.01
CA GLY A 317 -4.32 2.86 23.64
C GLY A 317 -2.80 2.91 23.55
N VAL A 318 -2.15 1.80 23.17
CA VAL A 318 -0.68 1.69 23.06
C VAL A 318 -0.18 1.46 21.64
N ALA A 319 -1.09 1.32 20.67
CA ALA A 319 -0.75 1.19 19.25
C ALA A 319 -0.13 2.49 18.72
N ASP A 320 0.95 2.37 17.94
CA ASP A 320 1.57 3.53 17.29
C ASP A 320 0.75 3.93 16.05
N PRO A 321 0.13 5.11 15.98
CA PRO A 321 -0.72 5.49 14.86
C PRO A 321 0.06 6.02 13.65
N VAL A 322 1.39 6.08 13.71
CA VAL A 322 2.23 6.72 12.67
C VAL A 322 2.04 6.07 11.31
N ALA A 323 1.93 4.73 11.23
CA ALA A 323 1.69 4.05 9.96
C ALA A 323 0.35 4.47 9.31
N ALA A 324 -0.73 4.57 10.11
CA ALA A 324 -2.03 5.04 9.63
C ALA A 324 -2.00 6.52 9.23
N ILE A 325 -1.30 7.36 9.98
CA ILE A 325 -1.09 8.79 9.66
C ILE A 325 -0.31 8.95 8.35
N LEU A 326 0.76 8.17 8.15
CA LEU A 326 1.51 8.19 6.88
C LEU A 326 0.69 7.62 5.71
N SER A 327 -0.23 6.66 5.97
CA SER A 327 -1.17 6.19 4.95
C SER A 327 -2.16 7.29 4.56
N ALA A 328 -2.61 8.11 5.50
CA ALA A 328 -3.40 9.31 5.19
C ALA A 328 -2.59 10.35 4.39
N ALA A 329 -1.27 10.48 4.63
CA ALA A 329 -0.42 11.32 3.77
C ALA A 329 -0.32 10.78 2.33
N LEU A 330 -0.22 9.46 2.14
CA LEU A 330 -0.28 8.85 0.81
C LEU A 330 -1.63 9.08 0.14
N LEU A 331 -2.73 9.00 0.88
CA LEU A 331 -4.08 9.31 0.40
C LEU A 331 -4.14 10.76 -0.09
N LEU A 332 -3.72 11.72 0.72
CA LEU A 332 -3.72 13.14 0.38
C LEU A 332 -2.91 13.42 -0.89
N GLU A 333 -1.73 12.84 -1.01
CA GLU A 333 -0.89 12.96 -2.21
C GLU A 333 -1.60 12.38 -3.45
N HIS A 334 -2.22 11.21 -3.31
CA HIS A 334 -2.92 10.52 -4.39
C HIS A 334 -4.12 11.34 -4.93
N VAL A 335 -4.87 12.00 -4.04
CA VAL A 335 -6.01 12.83 -4.44
C VAL A 335 -5.63 14.26 -4.84
N GLY A 336 -4.31 14.55 -4.95
CA GLY A 336 -3.80 15.83 -5.44
C GLY A 336 -3.56 16.90 -4.37
N GLU A 337 -3.69 16.56 -3.07
CA GLU A 337 -3.45 17.46 -1.94
C GLU A 337 -1.98 17.37 -1.46
N ALA A 338 -1.04 17.57 -2.37
CA ALA A 338 0.40 17.40 -2.12
C ALA A 338 0.93 18.30 -0.99
N GLY A 339 0.41 19.52 -0.83
CA GLY A 339 0.75 20.44 0.26
C GLY A 339 0.39 19.84 1.62
N ALA A 340 -0.86 19.38 1.78
CA ALA A 340 -1.32 18.72 2.99
C ALA A 340 -0.54 17.43 3.29
N ALA A 341 -0.27 16.62 2.28
CA ALA A 341 0.56 15.41 2.42
C ALA A 341 1.98 15.73 2.93
N SER A 342 2.60 16.78 2.41
CA SER A 342 3.93 17.23 2.84
C SER A 342 3.95 17.69 4.30
N ARG A 343 2.90 18.43 4.74
CA ARG A 343 2.75 18.84 6.15
C ARG A 343 2.67 17.65 7.07
N VAL A 344 1.83 16.67 6.76
CA VAL A 344 1.70 15.43 7.56
C VAL A 344 3.06 14.73 7.69
N ARG A 345 3.79 14.53 6.59
CA ARG A 345 5.13 13.90 6.63
C ARG A 345 6.10 14.70 7.49
N THR A 346 6.13 16.03 7.34
CA THR A 346 7.01 16.90 8.12
C THR A 346 6.67 16.84 9.61
N ALA A 347 5.39 16.84 9.97
CA ALA A 347 4.93 16.71 11.36
C ALA A 347 5.32 15.36 11.97
N VAL A 348 5.15 14.26 11.23
CA VAL A 348 5.57 12.91 11.64
C VAL A 348 7.09 12.87 11.84
N TRP A 349 7.88 13.43 10.94
CA TRP A 349 9.34 13.48 11.07
C TRP A 349 9.77 14.24 12.31
N ALA A 350 9.17 15.41 12.58
CA ALA A 350 9.45 16.19 13.77
C ALA A 350 9.07 15.42 15.05
N HIS A 351 7.90 14.76 15.07
CA HIS A 351 7.47 13.92 16.17
C HIS A 351 8.47 12.78 16.46
N LEU A 352 8.85 12.02 15.42
CA LEU A 352 9.75 10.87 15.59
C LEU A 352 11.17 11.30 16.00
N LYS A 353 11.65 12.43 15.49
CA LYS A 353 12.96 12.99 15.86
C LYS A 353 13.05 13.35 17.35
N ASP A 354 11.93 13.78 17.92
CA ASP A 354 11.85 14.20 19.32
C ASP A 354 11.56 13.03 20.27
N ARG A 355 11.34 11.81 19.75
CA ARG A 355 11.21 10.60 20.61
C ARG A 355 12.52 10.32 21.33
N VAL A 356 12.46 10.33 22.67
CA VAL A 356 13.60 10.01 23.54
C VAL A 356 13.62 8.49 23.79
N ASP A 357 14.75 7.84 23.50
CA ASP A 357 15.01 6.41 23.78
C ASP A 357 13.94 5.43 23.27
N GLY A 358 13.28 5.78 22.14
CA GLY A 358 12.21 4.95 21.56
C GLY A 358 10.92 4.92 22.40
N ALA A 359 10.79 5.80 23.41
CA ALA A 359 9.57 5.93 24.20
C ALA A 359 8.40 6.30 23.30
N ARG A 360 7.35 5.48 23.33
CA ARG A 360 6.11 5.72 22.61
C ARG A 360 5.10 6.24 23.62
N GLY A 361 4.44 7.36 23.32
CA GLY A 361 3.25 7.79 24.04
C GLY A 361 2.07 6.84 23.80
N THR A 362 0.94 7.12 24.40
CA THR A 362 -0.33 6.48 24.04
C THR A 362 -0.70 6.84 22.59
N THR A 363 -1.55 6.02 21.97
CA THR A 363 -2.07 6.26 20.61
C THR A 363 -2.60 7.68 20.45
N ALA A 364 -3.40 8.15 21.43
CA ALA A 364 -3.97 9.49 21.43
C ALA A 364 -2.91 10.60 21.62
N GLU A 365 -1.93 10.41 22.50
CA GLU A 365 -0.85 11.39 22.70
C GLU A 365 0.01 11.56 21.44
N VAL A 366 0.34 10.47 20.76
CA VAL A 366 1.06 10.52 19.48
C VAL A 366 0.26 11.26 18.42
N GLY A 367 -1.02 10.93 18.26
CA GLY A 367 -1.90 11.63 17.30
C GLY A 367 -2.00 13.13 17.61
N ALA A 368 -2.22 13.50 18.87
CA ALA A 368 -2.33 14.90 19.29
C ALA A 368 -1.02 15.67 19.07
N ASP A 369 0.15 15.05 19.34
CA ASP A 369 1.44 15.71 19.08
C ASP A 369 1.68 15.93 17.58
N VAL A 370 1.33 14.97 16.72
CA VAL A 370 1.42 15.14 15.27
C VAL A 370 0.46 16.24 14.79
N VAL A 371 -0.80 16.26 15.26
CA VAL A 371 -1.77 17.34 14.96
C VAL A 371 -1.20 18.71 15.32
N ALA A 372 -0.58 18.85 16.48
CA ALA A 372 0.01 20.12 16.93
C ALA A 372 1.20 20.60 16.09
N ARG A 373 1.79 19.73 15.28
CA ARG A 373 2.96 20.04 14.41
C ARG A 373 2.58 20.27 12.95
N VAL A 374 1.34 19.96 12.53
CA VAL A 374 0.82 20.21 11.18
C VAL A 374 0.56 21.70 10.98
#